data_c85d5eb8ccd218164cea441b148583b3
#
_entry.id   c85d5eb8ccd218164cea441b148583b3
#
_cell.length_a   1.000
_cell.length_b   1.000
_cell.length_c   1.000
_cell.angle_alpha   90.00
_cell.angle_beta   90.00
_cell.angle_gamma   90.00
#
_symmetry.space_group_name_H-M   'P 1'
#
loop_
_entity.id
_entity.type
_entity.pdbx_description
1 polymer ?
#
loop_
_entity_poly.entity_id
_entity_poly.type
_entity_poly.pdbx_seq_one_letter_code
_entity_poly.pdbx_strand_id
1 'polypeptide(L)'
;CLPSHLIEIVLRNDANMLSVDSPIDYYIMDDRTTYVKFKKEEVVHISINNPNFGINGEHLYGQSPLRAVWRNIEASNKGLDLNLNTLKNGGVFGFIHSKGTALTGDQAQELKERLKEMNKSPEDLSRIAGISAEIGFTRLSLSADELKPFEYLKYNQKQICNALGWSDTLLNNDDGGKYDKQVTELKRVLINTVLPHVKIIEDSFNQNILQTIKGYEDTCIYFDYKELPEMQIDIETMSKWIVALKDVGMLTGNEGRNFIGLEASEDPNMDMFTVKDDIMSLEDALLPKDELTL
;
A
#
# COMPACT_ATOMS: atom_id res chain seq x y z
N CYS A 1 0.25 21.35 -9.50
CA CYS A 1 -0.92 20.57 -9.02
C CYS A 1 -1.83 21.47 -8.22
N LEU A 2 -3.14 21.35 -8.46
CA LEU A 2 -4.14 22.05 -7.68
C LEU A 2 -4.47 21.27 -6.40
N PRO A 3 -4.76 21.93 -5.27
CA PRO A 3 -5.12 21.26 -4.03
C PRO A 3 -6.53 20.66 -4.15
N SER A 4 -6.63 19.35 -4.27
CA SER A 4 -7.90 18.65 -4.55
C SER A 4 -9.02 18.91 -3.54
N HIS A 5 -8.67 19.22 -2.28
CA HIS A 5 -9.65 19.52 -1.22
C HIS A 5 -10.30 20.91 -1.33
N LEU A 6 -9.76 21.80 -2.19
CA LEU A 6 -10.30 23.11 -2.47
C LEU A 6 -10.99 23.18 -3.83
N ILE A 7 -11.03 22.08 -4.57
CA ILE A 7 -11.64 22.02 -5.90
C ILE A 7 -13.04 21.45 -5.81
N GLU A 8 -13.99 22.21 -6.31
CA GLU A 8 -15.38 21.80 -6.50
C GLU A 8 -15.65 21.54 -7.98
N ILE A 9 -16.33 20.41 -8.25
CA ILE A 9 -16.74 20.03 -9.60
C ILE A 9 -18.16 20.56 -9.82
N VAL A 10 -18.35 21.38 -10.83
CA VAL A 10 -19.65 21.92 -11.20
C VAL A 10 -20.20 21.13 -12.39
N LEU A 11 -21.40 20.62 -12.22
CA LEU A 11 -22.09 19.83 -13.24
C LEU A 11 -22.86 20.74 -14.19
N ARG A 12 -23.00 20.32 -15.43
CA ARG A 12 -23.90 20.98 -16.40
C ARG A 12 -25.36 20.82 -15.96
N ASN A 13 -26.17 21.83 -16.17
CA ASN A 13 -27.61 21.79 -15.82
C ASN A 13 -28.39 20.73 -16.62
N ASP A 14 -27.92 20.38 -17.80
CA ASP A 14 -28.49 19.36 -18.70
C ASP A 14 -27.78 18.00 -18.59
N ALA A 15 -26.94 17.82 -17.58
CA ALA A 15 -26.14 16.61 -17.43
C ALA A 15 -27.04 15.38 -17.22
N ASN A 16 -27.09 14.54 -18.24
CA ASN A 16 -27.69 13.23 -18.15
C ASN A 16 -26.56 12.22 -17.84
N MET A 17 -26.68 11.52 -16.73
CA MET A 17 -25.71 10.50 -16.31
C MET A 17 -25.53 9.34 -17.30
N LEU A 18 -26.48 9.17 -18.23
CA LEU A 18 -26.43 8.17 -19.30
C LEU A 18 -25.86 8.73 -20.61
N SER A 19 -25.50 10.01 -20.66
CA SER A 19 -24.91 10.58 -21.86
C SER A 19 -23.43 10.21 -21.97
N VAL A 20 -22.96 10.07 -23.20
CA VAL A 20 -21.53 9.80 -23.51
C VAL A 20 -20.66 11.04 -23.15
N ASP A 21 -21.26 12.21 -23.11
CA ASP A 21 -20.56 13.43 -22.76
C ASP A 21 -20.32 13.54 -21.28
N SER A 22 -19.15 14.04 -20.92
CA SER A 22 -18.80 14.30 -19.53
C SER A 22 -19.81 15.27 -18.88
N PRO A 23 -20.33 14.93 -17.70
CA PRO A 23 -21.29 15.78 -16.99
C PRO A 23 -20.67 17.04 -16.39
N ILE A 24 -19.34 17.16 -16.41
CA ILE A 24 -18.59 18.28 -15.81
C ILE A 24 -18.66 19.50 -16.73
N ASP A 25 -19.07 20.65 -16.19
CA ASP A 25 -19.04 21.94 -16.86
C ASP A 25 -17.71 22.65 -16.65
N TYR A 26 -17.34 22.86 -15.38
CA TYR A 26 -16.08 23.50 -15.01
C TYR A 26 -15.69 23.14 -13.58
N TYR A 27 -14.47 23.52 -13.20
CA TYR A 27 -13.94 23.37 -11.85
C TYR A 27 -13.82 24.72 -11.18
N ILE A 28 -14.08 24.77 -9.88
CA ILE A 28 -13.91 25.96 -9.04
C ILE A 28 -12.87 25.65 -7.99
N MET A 29 -11.92 26.53 -7.82
CA MET A 29 -11.07 26.57 -6.65
C MET A 29 -11.51 27.70 -5.76
N ASP A 30 -11.94 27.39 -4.54
CA ASP A 30 -12.34 28.35 -3.51
C ASP A 30 -11.43 28.20 -2.28
N ASP A 31 -10.57 29.19 -2.08
CA ASP A 31 -9.67 29.29 -0.91
C ASP A 31 -10.14 30.44 0.02
N ARG A 32 -11.46 30.66 0.14
CA ARG A 32 -12.06 31.75 0.95
C ARG A 32 -11.60 33.17 0.60
N THR A 33 -10.42 33.33 0.00
CA THR A 33 -9.81 34.58 -0.43
C THR A 33 -9.73 34.69 -1.95
N THR A 34 -9.65 33.58 -2.64
CA THR A 34 -9.47 33.50 -4.09
C THR A 34 -10.47 32.54 -4.70
N TYR A 35 -11.27 33.07 -5.63
CA TYR A 35 -12.21 32.28 -6.42
C TYR A 35 -11.70 32.21 -7.86
N VAL A 36 -11.30 31.03 -8.30
CA VAL A 36 -10.79 30.81 -9.65
C VAL A 36 -11.62 29.75 -10.34
N LYS A 37 -12.06 30.03 -11.55
CA LYS A 37 -12.79 29.11 -12.40
C LYS A 37 -11.87 28.57 -13.47
N PHE A 38 -11.80 27.24 -13.61
CA PHE A 38 -11.06 26.54 -14.64
C PHE A 38 -12.04 25.83 -15.57
N LYS A 39 -11.80 25.93 -16.87
CA LYS A 39 -12.54 25.15 -17.84
C LYS A 39 -12.13 23.67 -17.75
N LYS A 40 -13.00 22.80 -18.23
CA LYS A 40 -12.75 21.35 -18.26
C LYS A 40 -11.44 20.99 -18.98
N GLU A 41 -11.15 21.68 -20.09
CA GLU A 41 -9.97 21.43 -20.93
C GLU A 41 -8.67 21.92 -20.27
N GLU A 42 -8.77 22.76 -19.24
CA GLU A 42 -7.60 23.31 -18.51
C GLU A 42 -7.18 22.43 -17.33
N VAL A 43 -7.95 21.39 -17.01
CA VAL A 43 -7.73 20.54 -15.83
C VAL A 43 -7.62 19.07 -16.23
N VAL A 44 -6.52 18.45 -15.89
CA VAL A 44 -6.39 16.99 -15.93
C VAL A 44 -6.90 16.43 -14.60
N HIS A 45 -8.08 15.82 -14.65
CA HIS A 45 -8.71 15.23 -13.48
C HIS A 45 -8.37 13.74 -13.40
N ILE A 46 -7.55 13.38 -12.41
CA ILE A 46 -7.16 12.01 -12.12
C ILE A 46 -7.82 11.61 -10.81
N SER A 47 -8.69 10.59 -10.84
CA SER A 47 -9.38 10.12 -9.65
C SER A 47 -9.36 8.60 -9.56
N ILE A 48 -9.31 8.09 -8.32
CA ILE A 48 -9.55 6.68 -8.04
C ILE A 48 -11.07 6.48 -8.06
N ASN A 49 -11.51 5.38 -8.67
CA ASN A 49 -12.92 5.09 -8.84
C ASN A 49 -13.69 5.15 -7.51
N ASN A 50 -14.85 5.83 -7.52
CA ASN A 50 -15.73 5.95 -6.38
C ASN A 50 -17.03 5.14 -6.66
N PRO A 51 -17.31 4.07 -5.92
CA PRO A 51 -18.50 3.27 -6.10
C PRO A 51 -19.79 3.95 -5.61
N ASN A 52 -19.70 5.07 -4.88
CA ASN A 52 -20.86 5.80 -4.39
C ASN A 52 -21.39 6.68 -5.52
N PHE A 53 -22.47 6.22 -6.12
CA PHE A 53 -23.17 6.94 -7.17
C PHE A 53 -24.25 7.86 -6.57
N GLY A 54 -24.05 9.18 -6.66
CA GLY A 54 -24.98 10.19 -6.16
C GLY A 54 -25.45 11.14 -7.26
N ILE A 55 -26.67 11.65 -7.13
CA ILE A 55 -27.27 12.61 -8.07
C ILE A 55 -26.44 13.89 -8.17
N ASN A 56 -25.74 14.24 -7.09
CA ASN A 56 -24.90 15.44 -7.01
C ASN A 56 -23.50 15.25 -7.62
N GLY A 57 -23.25 14.16 -8.35
CA GLY A 57 -21.96 13.91 -8.97
C GLY A 57 -20.87 13.41 -7.99
N GLU A 58 -21.25 12.84 -6.86
CA GLU A 58 -20.30 12.31 -5.85
C GLU A 58 -19.34 11.28 -6.43
N HIS A 59 -19.80 10.51 -7.44
CA HIS A 59 -19.00 9.50 -8.13
C HIS A 59 -17.85 10.10 -8.96
N LEU A 60 -17.89 11.40 -9.28
CA LEU A 60 -16.83 12.09 -10.00
C LEU A 60 -15.63 12.40 -9.09
N TYR A 61 -15.86 12.51 -7.79
CA TYR A 61 -14.78 12.63 -6.82
C TYR A 61 -14.19 11.27 -6.50
N GLY A 62 -12.87 11.18 -6.51
CA GLY A 62 -12.19 9.95 -6.13
C GLY A 62 -12.46 9.56 -4.68
N GLN A 63 -12.50 8.27 -4.40
CA GLN A 63 -12.63 7.76 -3.05
C GLN A 63 -11.31 7.22 -2.54
N SER A 64 -10.91 7.65 -1.33
CA SER A 64 -9.73 7.10 -0.67
C SER A 64 -9.94 5.63 -0.27
N PRO A 65 -8.99 4.71 -0.56
CA PRO A 65 -9.03 3.33 -0.10
C PRO A 65 -9.07 3.22 1.43
N LEU A 66 -8.57 4.23 2.15
CA LEU A 66 -8.62 4.29 3.61
C LEU A 66 -10.04 4.31 4.18
N ARG A 67 -11.04 4.69 3.38
CA ARG A 67 -12.44 4.67 3.80
C ARG A 67 -12.92 3.26 4.18
N ALA A 68 -12.44 2.26 3.48
CA ALA A 68 -12.77 0.86 3.76
C ALA A 68 -12.27 0.39 5.13
N VAL A 69 -11.14 0.95 5.59
CA VAL A 69 -10.46 0.58 6.85
C VAL A 69 -10.51 1.68 7.90
N TRP A 70 -11.40 2.65 7.74
CA TRP A 70 -11.55 3.76 8.68
C TRP A 70 -11.73 3.31 10.12
N ARG A 71 -12.53 2.28 10.35
CA ARG A 71 -12.75 1.71 11.69
C ARG A 71 -11.46 1.14 12.30
N ASN A 72 -10.60 0.53 11.49
CA ASN A 72 -9.31 0.01 11.96
C ASN A 72 -8.35 1.14 12.33
N ILE A 73 -8.37 2.25 11.56
CA ILE A 73 -7.59 3.45 11.85
C ILE A 73 -8.06 4.08 13.17
N GLU A 74 -9.38 4.30 13.32
CA GLU A 74 -9.97 4.87 14.52
C GLU A 74 -9.70 3.98 15.76
N ALA A 75 -9.85 2.67 15.61
CA ALA A 75 -9.59 1.72 16.66
C ALA A 75 -8.10 1.70 17.09
N SER A 76 -7.17 1.86 16.12
CA SER A 76 -5.75 1.99 16.43
C SER A 76 -5.45 3.27 17.21
N ASN A 77 -6.03 4.40 16.80
CA ASN A 77 -5.86 5.66 17.51
C ASN A 77 -6.39 5.56 18.96
N LYS A 78 -7.59 5.02 19.13
CA LYS A 78 -8.18 4.80 20.48
C LYS A 78 -7.37 3.80 21.32
N GLY A 79 -6.80 2.77 20.68
CA GLY A 79 -5.92 1.83 21.35
C GLY A 79 -4.63 2.48 21.85
N LEU A 80 -4.04 3.37 21.07
CA LEU A 80 -2.88 4.17 21.49
C LEU A 80 -3.23 5.14 22.61
N ASP A 81 -4.37 5.82 22.53
CA ASP A 81 -4.86 6.71 23.57
C ASP A 81 -5.12 5.96 24.88
N LEU A 82 -5.70 4.77 24.79
CA LEU A 82 -5.90 3.91 25.97
C LEU A 82 -4.57 3.52 26.62
N ASN A 83 -3.57 3.13 25.81
CA ASN A 83 -2.24 2.80 26.30
C ASN A 83 -1.59 4.00 26.99
N LEU A 84 -1.65 5.18 26.37
CA LEU A 84 -1.12 6.41 26.95
C LEU A 84 -1.81 6.76 28.27
N ASN A 85 -3.13 6.64 28.33
CA ASN A 85 -3.90 6.91 29.55
C ASN A 85 -3.61 5.89 30.65
N THR A 86 -3.44 4.61 30.26
CA THR A 86 -3.07 3.55 31.20
C THR A 86 -1.69 3.80 31.79
N LEU A 87 -0.71 4.18 30.96
CA LEU A 87 0.63 4.53 31.43
C LEU A 87 0.63 5.78 32.31
N LYS A 88 -0.10 6.83 31.95
CA LYS A 88 -0.25 8.05 32.75
C LYS A 88 -0.89 7.80 34.12
N ASN A 89 -1.82 6.85 34.20
CA ASN A 89 -2.55 6.50 35.40
C ASN A 89 -1.88 5.36 36.20
N GLY A 90 -0.64 4.99 35.89
CA GLY A 90 0.08 3.91 36.57
C GLY A 90 -0.52 2.51 36.38
N GLY A 91 -1.25 2.31 35.27
CA GLY A 91 -1.69 0.97 34.84
C GLY A 91 -2.95 0.44 35.50
N VAL A 92 -3.54 1.14 36.48
CA VAL A 92 -4.66 0.61 37.29
C VAL A 92 -5.86 1.54 37.25
N PHE A 93 -7.00 0.99 36.79
CA PHE A 93 -8.29 1.65 36.87
C PHE A 93 -9.24 0.79 37.71
N GLY A 94 -9.78 1.36 38.81
CA GLY A 94 -10.65 0.62 39.71
C GLY A 94 -11.27 1.49 40.78
N PHE A 95 -12.11 0.87 41.59
CA PHE A 95 -12.70 1.51 42.76
C PHE A 95 -11.96 1.09 44.04
N ILE A 96 -11.75 2.07 44.91
CA ILE A 96 -11.30 1.86 46.28
C ILE A 96 -12.55 1.84 47.13
N HIS A 97 -12.72 0.80 47.93
CA HIS A 97 -13.82 0.66 48.85
C HIS A 97 -13.30 0.28 50.25
N SER A 98 -14.00 0.66 51.27
CA SER A 98 -13.72 0.20 52.64
C SER A 98 -14.19 -1.25 52.79
N LYS A 99 -13.39 -2.09 53.45
CA LYS A 99 -13.79 -3.45 53.83
C LYS A 99 -14.55 -3.51 55.15
N GLY A 100 -14.51 -2.42 55.92
CA GLY A 100 -15.17 -2.32 57.25
C GLY A 100 -16.25 -1.25 57.25
N THR A 101 -16.05 -0.19 58.02
CA THR A 101 -16.99 0.93 58.14
C THR A 101 -17.04 1.75 56.86
N ALA A 102 -18.24 2.17 56.43
CA ALA A 102 -18.39 3.03 55.27
C ALA A 102 -17.59 4.33 55.44
N LEU A 103 -16.82 4.70 54.41
CA LEU A 103 -16.11 5.97 54.34
C LEU A 103 -17.14 7.11 54.28
N THR A 104 -16.93 8.15 55.09
CA THR A 104 -17.69 9.40 54.92
C THR A 104 -17.29 10.09 53.64
N GLY A 105 -18.19 10.94 53.09
CA GLY A 105 -17.94 11.64 51.81
C GLY A 105 -16.62 12.42 51.84
N ASP A 106 -16.29 13.08 52.92
CA ASP A 106 -15.06 13.86 53.09
C ASP A 106 -13.81 12.97 53.06
N GLN A 107 -13.85 11.80 53.72
CA GLN A 107 -12.74 10.83 53.71
C GLN A 107 -12.52 10.23 52.32
N ALA A 108 -13.58 9.98 51.58
CA ALA A 108 -13.48 9.49 50.19
C ALA A 108 -12.86 10.55 49.28
N GLN A 109 -13.18 11.81 49.50
CA GLN A 109 -12.62 12.91 48.70
C GLN A 109 -11.15 13.16 49.03
N GLU A 110 -10.77 13.16 50.30
CA GLU A 110 -9.38 13.27 50.75
C GLU A 110 -8.51 12.13 50.18
N LEU A 111 -9.01 10.90 50.21
CA LEU A 111 -8.33 9.75 49.61
C LEU A 111 -8.12 9.90 48.10
N LYS A 112 -9.15 10.39 47.41
CA LYS A 112 -9.08 10.67 45.97
C LYS A 112 -8.06 11.75 45.62
N GLU A 113 -7.97 12.81 46.44
CA GLU A 113 -7.01 13.88 46.25
C GLU A 113 -5.57 13.42 46.52
N ARG A 114 -5.34 12.67 47.58
CA ARG A 114 -4.02 12.08 47.89
C ARG A 114 -3.56 11.12 46.77
N LEU A 115 -4.45 10.30 46.21
CA LEU A 115 -4.12 9.42 45.12
C LEU A 115 -3.83 10.18 43.81
N LYS A 116 -4.53 11.29 43.57
CA LYS A 116 -4.22 12.17 42.44
C LYS A 116 -2.87 12.84 42.57
N GLU A 117 -2.49 13.25 43.79
CA GLU A 117 -1.20 13.86 44.06
C GLU A 117 -0.06 12.85 43.89
N MET A 118 -0.26 11.61 44.29
CA MET A 118 0.73 10.53 44.08
C MET A 118 0.95 10.21 42.59
N ASN A 119 -0.07 10.37 41.75
CA ASN A 119 0.02 10.10 40.30
C ASN A 119 0.50 11.29 39.44
N LYS A 120 0.78 12.45 40.06
CA LYS A 120 1.20 13.66 39.32
C LYS A 120 2.61 13.58 38.72
N SER A 121 3.48 12.75 39.26
CA SER A 121 4.88 12.63 38.79
C SER A 121 5.23 11.16 38.56
N PRO A 122 5.67 10.78 37.34
CA PRO A 122 6.11 9.42 37.05
C PRO A 122 7.28 8.96 37.94
N GLU A 123 8.06 9.90 38.46
CA GLU A 123 9.19 9.68 39.33
C GLU A 123 8.77 9.30 40.78
N ASP A 124 7.52 9.56 41.16
CA ASP A 124 6.97 9.32 42.50
C ASP A 124 6.23 7.97 42.66
N LEU A 125 6.29 7.09 41.66
CA LEU A 125 5.65 5.76 41.68
C LEU A 125 6.14 4.84 42.80
N SER A 126 7.22 5.19 43.50
CA SER A 126 7.77 4.42 44.62
C SER A 126 7.22 4.85 45.99
N ARG A 127 6.33 5.85 46.09
CA ARG A 127 5.80 6.33 47.35
C ARG A 127 4.69 5.42 47.85
N ILE A 128 4.96 4.75 48.96
CA ILE A 128 3.96 3.97 49.72
C ILE A 128 3.18 4.94 50.61
N ALA A 129 1.88 5.11 50.36
CA ALA A 129 1.00 5.84 51.25
C ALA A 129 0.56 4.93 52.40
N GLY A 130 0.85 5.32 53.61
CA GLY A 130 0.27 4.70 54.80
C GLY A 130 -1.20 5.13 54.94
N ILE A 131 -2.12 4.18 54.94
CA ILE A 131 -3.56 4.42 55.10
C ILE A 131 -4.01 3.66 56.35
N SER A 132 -4.65 4.38 57.29
CA SER A 132 -5.10 3.82 58.56
C SER A 132 -6.42 3.03 58.47
N ALA A 133 -7.03 2.93 57.31
CA ALA A 133 -8.30 2.23 57.09
C ALA A 133 -8.07 0.93 56.32
N GLU A 134 -8.85 -0.10 56.64
CA GLU A 134 -8.86 -1.35 55.88
C GLU A 134 -9.53 -1.12 54.51
N ILE A 135 -8.71 -1.03 53.45
CA ILE A 135 -9.17 -0.69 52.10
C ILE A 135 -9.15 -1.92 51.22
N GLY A 136 -10.23 -2.10 50.47
CA GLY A 136 -10.28 -3.01 49.33
C GLY A 136 -10.15 -2.24 48.02
N PHE A 137 -9.48 -2.84 47.04
CA PHE A 137 -9.42 -2.33 45.69
C PHE A 137 -10.11 -3.31 44.74
N THR A 138 -11.14 -2.83 44.05
CA THR A 138 -11.79 -3.61 42.99
C THR A 138 -11.37 -3.06 41.66
N ARG A 139 -10.63 -3.85 40.90
CA ARG A 139 -10.18 -3.51 39.57
C ARG A 139 -11.37 -3.54 38.60
N LEU A 140 -11.54 -2.50 37.78
CA LEU A 140 -12.58 -2.38 36.76
C LEU A 140 -12.02 -2.51 35.36
N SER A 141 -10.71 -2.27 35.18
CA SER A 141 -10.07 -2.38 33.90
C SER A 141 -9.63 -3.80 33.61
N LEU A 142 -9.72 -4.20 32.37
CA LEU A 142 -9.02 -5.38 31.84
C LEU A 142 -7.52 -5.21 32.05
N SER A 143 -6.80 -6.31 32.29
CA SER A 143 -5.35 -6.26 32.41
C SER A 143 -4.73 -5.94 31.02
N ALA A 144 -3.49 -5.44 31.01
CA ALA A 144 -2.77 -5.22 29.76
C ALA A 144 -2.63 -6.51 28.94
N ASP A 145 -2.50 -7.66 29.62
CA ASP A 145 -2.45 -8.98 29.00
C ASP A 145 -3.80 -9.40 28.42
N GLU A 146 -4.91 -9.02 29.04
CA GLU A 146 -6.27 -9.30 28.57
C GLU A 146 -6.65 -8.46 27.35
N LEU A 147 -6.12 -7.25 27.23
CA LEU A 147 -6.39 -6.35 26.11
C LEU A 147 -5.53 -6.66 24.86
N LYS A 148 -4.40 -7.35 25.02
CA LYS A 148 -3.43 -7.65 23.95
C LYS A 148 -3.26 -6.51 22.95
N PRO A 149 -2.96 -5.28 23.40
CA PRO A 149 -3.02 -4.09 22.58
C PRO A 149 -2.07 -4.14 21.37
N PHE A 150 -0.93 -4.82 21.51
CA PHE A 150 0.06 -4.93 20.44
C PHE A 150 -0.38 -5.89 19.32
N GLU A 151 -1.04 -7.00 19.65
CA GLU A 151 -1.58 -7.92 18.65
C GLU A 151 -2.69 -7.25 17.84
N TYR A 152 -3.53 -6.48 18.51
CA TYR A 152 -4.60 -5.73 17.88
C TYR A 152 -4.08 -4.62 16.95
N LEU A 153 -3.05 -3.90 17.38
CA LEU A 153 -2.39 -2.88 16.54
C LEU A 153 -1.74 -3.51 15.30
N LYS A 154 -1.05 -4.65 15.45
CA LYS A 154 -0.49 -5.40 14.31
C LYS A 154 -1.59 -5.86 13.33
N TYR A 155 -2.70 -6.35 13.85
CA TYR A 155 -3.85 -6.72 13.02
C TYR A 155 -4.40 -5.54 12.23
N ASN A 156 -4.62 -4.40 12.88
CA ASN A 156 -5.11 -3.19 12.22
C ASN A 156 -4.12 -2.68 11.18
N GLN A 157 -2.83 -2.68 11.48
CA GLN A 157 -1.76 -2.33 10.53
C GLN A 157 -1.87 -3.18 9.27
N LYS A 158 -2.03 -4.50 9.43
CA LYS A 158 -2.19 -5.42 8.31
C LYS A 158 -3.42 -5.11 7.46
N GLN A 159 -4.56 -4.77 8.10
CA GLN A 159 -5.77 -4.37 7.38
C GLN A 159 -5.59 -3.07 6.59
N ILE A 160 -4.87 -2.10 7.16
CA ILE A 160 -4.55 -0.83 6.47
C ILE A 160 -3.63 -1.10 5.28
N CYS A 161 -2.59 -1.93 5.44
CA CYS A 161 -1.72 -2.34 4.35
C CYS A 161 -2.51 -3.02 3.22
N ASN A 162 -3.39 -3.97 3.57
CA ASN A 162 -4.23 -4.66 2.59
C ASN A 162 -5.13 -3.68 1.80
N ALA A 163 -5.71 -2.68 2.47
CA ALA A 163 -6.55 -1.68 1.81
C ALA A 163 -5.78 -0.78 0.84
N LEU A 164 -4.51 -0.55 1.13
CA LEU A 164 -3.60 0.23 0.28
C LEU A 164 -2.88 -0.64 -0.77
N GLY A 165 -3.10 -1.95 -0.76
CA GLY A 165 -2.37 -2.88 -1.63
C GLY A 165 -0.89 -3.02 -1.27
N TRP A 166 -0.51 -2.66 -0.03
CA TRP A 166 0.86 -2.76 0.46
C TRP A 166 1.08 -4.08 1.21
N SER A 167 2.33 -4.56 1.26
CA SER A 167 2.66 -5.75 2.06
C SER A 167 3.14 -5.34 3.46
N ASP A 168 2.53 -5.92 4.51
CA ASP A 168 2.94 -5.70 5.89
C ASP A 168 4.34 -6.25 6.18
N THR A 169 4.78 -7.27 5.44
CA THR A 169 6.14 -7.82 5.56
C THR A 169 7.23 -6.84 5.17
N LEU A 170 6.94 -5.87 4.30
CA LEU A 170 7.86 -4.80 3.93
C LEU A 170 8.00 -3.71 5.00
N LEU A 171 7.05 -3.62 5.94
CA LEU A 171 7.09 -2.66 7.04
C LEU A 171 7.79 -3.21 8.28
N ASN A 172 7.73 -4.52 8.50
CA ASN A 172 8.25 -5.18 9.69
C ASN A 172 9.46 -6.04 9.33
N ASN A 173 10.65 -5.54 9.67
CA ASN A 173 11.90 -6.29 9.50
C ASN A 173 12.12 -7.40 10.56
N ASP A 174 11.22 -7.51 11.56
CA ASP A 174 11.43 -8.36 12.73
C ASP A 174 11.30 -9.86 12.46
N ASP A 175 10.63 -10.28 11.41
CA ASP A 175 10.37 -11.71 11.15
C ASP A 175 11.46 -12.40 10.34
N GLY A 176 12.69 -11.84 10.26
CA GLY A 176 13.83 -12.51 9.61
C GLY A 176 13.51 -13.00 8.19
N GLY A 177 12.61 -12.31 7.50
CA GLY A 177 12.19 -12.67 6.14
C GLY A 177 13.42 -12.75 5.26
N LYS A 178 13.67 -13.91 4.67
CA LYS A 178 14.73 -14.10 3.70
C LYS A 178 14.62 -12.99 2.65
N TYR A 179 15.74 -12.39 2.28
CA TYR A 179 15.85 -11.34 1.26
C TYR A 179 14.99 -11.62 0.02
N ASP A 180 14.96 -12.87 -0.44
CA ASP A 180 14.14 -13.31 -1.58
C ASP A 180 12.64 -13.09 -1.39
N LYS A 181 12.15 -13.23 -0.14
CA LYS A 181 10.75 -12.93 0.18
C LYS A 181 10.44 -11.44 0.04
N GLN A 182 11.33 -10.58 0.52
CA GLN A 182 11.14 -9.13 0.45
C GLN A 182 11.13 -8.64 -1.00
N VAL A 183 12.07 -9.14 -1.84
CA VAL A 183 12.11 -8.82 -3.27
C VAL A 183 10.82 -9.28 -3.98
N THR A 184 10.36 -10.49 -3.68
CA THR A 184 9.11 -11.02 -4.26
C THR A 184 7.89 -10.18 -3.85
N GLU A 185 7.80 -9.80 -2.57
CA GLU A 185 6.71 -8.97 -2.08
C GLU A 185 6.76 -7.55 -2.66
N LEU A 186 7.95 -6.96 -2.80
CA LEU A 186 8.12 -5.66 -3.45
C LEU A 186 7.68 -5.71 -4.90
N LYS A 187 8.08 -6.74 -5.65
CA LYS A 187 7.64 -6.98 -7.02
C LYS A 187 6.12 -7.11 -7.11
N ARG A 188 5.50 -7.83 -6.18
CA ARG A 188 4.05 -7.98 -6.11
C ARG A 188 3.34 -6.63 -5.87
N VAL A 189 3.86 -5.80 -4.96
CA VAL A 189 3.33 -4.46 -4.69
C VAL A 189 3.47 -3.56 -5.92
N LEU A 190 4.62 -3.58 -6.59
CA LEU A 190 4.84 -2.82 -7.81
C LEU A 190 3.81 -3.20 -8.90
N ILE A 191 3.67 -4.50 -9.18
CA ILE A 191 2.78 -4.98 -10.24
C ILE A 191 1.29 -4.73 -9.92
N ASN A 192 0.86 -5.04 -8.69
CA ASN A 192 -0.55 -5.05 -8.35
C ASN A 192 -1.08 -3.71 -7.84
N THR A 193 -0.20 -2.83 -7.34
CA THR A 193 -0.61 -1.57 -6.72
C THR A 193 -0.05 -0.37 -7.48
N VAL A 194 1.26 -0.31 -7.70
CA VAL A 194 1.89 0.89 -8.27
C VAL A 194 1.59 1.02 -9.77
N LEU A 195 1.81 -0.05 -10.55
CA LEU A 195 1.62 0.00 -12.00
C LEU A 195 0.19 0.35 -12.43
N PRO A 196 -0.89 -0.16 -11.81
CA PRO A 196 -2.24 0.27 -12.12
C PRO A 196 -2.47 1.77 -11.91
N HIS A 197 -1.90 2.36 -10.84
CA HIS A 197 -2.00 3.79 -10.60
C HIS A 197 -1.17 4.59 -11.62
N VAL A 198 0.03 4.13 -11.96
CA VAL A 198 0.85 4.74 -13.01
C VAL A 198 0.11 4.71 -14.34
N LYS A 199 -0.58 3.61 -14.66
CA LYS A 199 -1.36 3.49 -15.89
C LYS A 199 -2.52 4.47 -15.96
N ILE A 200 -3.23 4.68 -14.85
CA ILE A 200 -4.29 5.70 -14.78
C ILE A 200 -3.72 7.10 -15.07
N ILE A 201 -2.56 7.42 -14.52
CA ILE A 201 -1.87 8.69 -14.76
C ILE A 201 -1.48 8.81 -16.24
N GLU A 202 -0.84 7.79 -16.79
CA GLU A 202 -0.42 7.72 -18.20
C GLU A 202 -1.59 7.95 -19.14
N ASP A 203 -2.68 7.20 -18.93
CA ASP A 203 -3.89 7.32 -19.75
C ASP A 203 -4.51 8.72 -19.65
N SER A 204 -4.53 9.30 -18.45
CA SER A 204 -5.04 10.66 -18.23
C SER A 204 -4.19 11.73 -18.94
N PHE A 205 -2.88 11.58 -18.93
CA PHE A 205 -1.98 12.48 -19.66
C PHE A 205 -2.15 12.34 -21.19
N ASN A 206 -2.22 11.11 -21.68
CA ASN A 206 -2.39 10.85 -23.10
C ASN A 206 -3.72 11.38 -23.62
N GLN A 207 -4.82 11.22 -22.87
CA GLN A 207 -6.14 11.67 -23.28
C GLN A 207 -6.36 13.18 -23.18
N ASN A 208 -5.83 13.82 -22.14
CA ASN A 208 -6.17 15.21 -21.83
C ASN A 208 -5.08 16.20 -22.26
N ILE A 209 -3.81 15.83 -22.22
CA ILE A 209 -2.70 16.75 -22.53
C ILE A 209 -2.26 16.60 -23.97
N LEU A 210 -1.88 15.39 -24.40
CA LEU A 210 -1.31 15.21 -25.75
C LEU A 210 -2.28 15.58 -26.86
N GLN A 211 -3.56 15.27 -26.70
CA GLN A 211 -4.58 15.61 -27.69
C GLN A 211 -4.80 17.13 -27.84
N THR A 212 -4.42 17.93 -26.84
CA THR A 212 -4.56 19.39 -26.88
C THR A 212 -3.34 20.10 -27.47
N ILE A 213 -2.19 19.42 -27.57
CA ILE A 213 -0.94 20.01 -28.10
C ILE A 213 -0.82 19.68 -29.58
N LYS A 214 -0.89 20.70 -30.42
CA LYS A 214 -0.73 20.56 -31.88
C LYS A 214 0.63 19.98 -32.23
N GLY A 215 0.64 18.95 -33.08
CA GLY A 215 1.86 18.30 -33.56
C GLY A 215 2.30 17.08 -32.78
N TYR A 216 1.53 16.67 -31.75
CA TYR A 216 1.78 15.47 -30.96
C TYR A 216 0.60 14.49 -30.98
N GLU A 217 -0.29 14.61 -31.98
CA GLU A 217 -1.52 13.84 -32.09
C GLU A 217 -1.27 12.31 -32.21
N ASP A 218 -0.13 11.93 -32.82
CA ASP A 218 0.27 10.53 -33.00
C ASP A 218 1.32 10.05 -31.96
N THR A 219 1.55 10.83 -30.91
CA THR A 219 2.51 10.48 -29.87
C THR A 219 1.81 9.97 -28.61
N CYS A 220 2.49 9.13 -27.86
CA CYS A 220 2.03 8.69 -26.55
C CYS A 220 3.13 8.81 -25.50
N ILE A 221 2.73 9.16 -24.30
CA ILE A 221 3.58 9.11 -23.12
C ILE A 221 3.40 7.74 -22.48
N TYR A 222 4.49 7.08 -22.13
CA TYR A 222 4.48 5.87 -21.33
C TYR A 222 5.58 5.92 -20.29
N PHE A 223 5.35 5.27 -19.16
CA PHE A 223 6.36 5.10 -18.13
C PHE A 223 7.16 3.83 -18.40
N ASP A 224 8.48 3.97 -18.58
CA ASP A 224 9.36 2.81 -18.71
C ASP A 224 9.75 2.29 -17.33
N TYR A 225 9.26 1.10 -16.98
CA TYR A 225 9.55 0.40 -15.73
C TYR A 225 10.46 -0.82 -15.92
N LYS A 226 10.94 -1.07 -17.16
CA LYS A 226 11.78 -2.23 -17.47
C LYS A 226 13.16 -2.15 -16.81
N GLU A 227 13.65 -0.93 -16.57
CA GLU A 227 14.93 -0.68 -15.92
C GLU A 227 14.88 -0.81 -14.39
N LEU A 228 13.69 -0.94 -13.78
CA LEU A 228 13.58 -1.14 -12.34
C LEU A 228 14.19 -2.50 -11.96
N PRO A 229 15.17 -2.54 -11.02
CA PRO A 229 15.82 -3.79 -10.63
C PRO A 229 14.84 -4.88 -10.19
N GLU A 230 13.76 -4.48 -9.52
CA GLU A 230 12.70 -5.39 -9.03
C GLU A 230 11.86 -5.98 -10.16
N MET A 231 11.82 -5.31 -11.33
CA MET A 231 11.07 -5.76 -12.50
C MET A 231 11.95 -6.57 -13.46
N GLN A 232 13.26 -6.47 -13.31
CA GLN A 232 14.16 -7.29 -14.09
C GLN A 232 13.96 -8.77 -13.73
N ILE A 233 13.96 -9.60 -14.74
CA ILE A 233 13.93 -11.05 -14.53
C ILE A 233 15.29 -11.41 -13.95
N ASP A 234 15.29 -12.19 -12.87
CA ASP A 234 16.53 -12.71 -12.30
C ASP A 234 17.33 -13.41 -13.40
N ILE A 235 18.52 -12.89 -13.67
CA ILE A 235 19.43 -13.38 -14.73
C ILE A 235 19.70 -14.86 -14.55
N GLU A 236 19.79 -15.35 -13.30
CA GLU A 236 19.98 -16.76 -13.02
C GLU A 236 18.78 -17.61 -13.48
N THR A 237 17.56 -17.18 -13.13
CA THR A 237 16.33 -17.85 -13.57
C THR A 237 16.17 -17.79 -15.08
N MET A 238 16.46 -16.66 -15.69
CA MET A 238 16.39 -16.46 -17.14
C MET A 238 17.41 -17.32 -17.87
N SER A 239 18.65 -17.39 -17.38
CA SER A 239 19.70 -18.22 -17.99
C SER A 239 19.35 -19.71 -17.92
N LYS A 240 18.81 -20.20 -16.81
CA LYS A 240 18.31 -21.59 -16.70
C LYS A 240 17.20 -21.88 -17.72
N TRP A 241 16.28 -20.94 -17.88
CA TRP A 241 15.18 -21.07 -18.82
C TRP A 241 15.64 -21.05 -20.28
N ILE A 242 16.55 -20.14 -20.65
CA ILE A 242 17.16 -20.08 -21.97
C ILE A 242 17.92 -21.36 -22.28
N VAL A 243 18.72 -21.86 -21.33
CA VAL A 243 19.44 -23.14 -21.50
C VAL A 243 18.46 -24.28 -21.73
N ALA A 244 17.41 -24.38 -20.92
CA ALA A 244 16.39 -25.42 -21.05
C ALA A 244 15.68 -25.38 -22.43
N LEU A 245 15.33 -24.19 -22.93
CA LEU A 245 14.70 -24.04 -24.23
C LEU A 245 15.67 -24.33 -25.40
N LYS A 246 16.93 -23.94 -25.25
CA LYS A 246 17.98 -24.24 -26.21
C LYS A 246 18.25 -25.75 -26.27
N ASP A 247 18.31 -26.43 -25.12
CA ASP A 247 18.56 -27.88 -25.02
C ASP A 247 17.49 -28.74 -25.72
N VAL A 248 16.26 -28.22 -25.85
CA VAL A 248 15.17 -28.88 -26.59
C VAL A 248 14.98 -28.34 -28.03
N GLY A 249 15.87 -27.48 -28.50
CA GLY A 249 15.82 -26.92 -29.87
C GLY A 249 14.68 -25.95 -30.12
N MET A 250 14.13 -25.30 -29.07
CA MET A 250 13.07 -24.31 -29.21
C MET A 250 13.59 -22.88 -29.33
N LEU A 251 14.88 -22.65 -29.05
CA LEU A 251 15.49 -21.32 -29.07
C LEU A 251 16.85 -21.40 -29.75
N THR A 252 17.13 -20.42 -30.61
CA THR A 252 18.45 -20.26 -31.22
C THR A 252 19.43 -19.53 -30.29
N GLY A 253 20.72 -19.58 -30.56
CA GLY A 253 21.73 -18.87 -29.79
C GLY A 253 21.51 -17.35 -29.80
N ASN A 254 21.16 -16.78 -30.97
CA ASN A 254 20.93 -15.35 -31.13
C ASN A 254 19.64 -14.87 -30.45
N GLU A 255 18.57 -15.67 -30.50
CA GLU A 255 17.35 -15.37 -29.73
C GLU A 255 17.63 -15.37 -28.24
N GLY A 256 18.41 -16.35 -27.73
CA GLY A 256 18.82 -16.37 -26.33
C GLY A 256 19.66 -15.16 -25.92
N ARG A 257 20.56 -14.68 -26.79
CA ARG A 257 21.32 -13.45 -26.57
C ARG A 257 20.40 -12.21 -26.48
N ASN A 258 19.46 -12.10 -27.42
CA ASN A 258 18.49 -10.99 -27.41
C ASN A 258 17.62 -10.98 -26.17
N PHE A 259 17.22 -12.14 -25.63
CA PHE A 259 16.48 -12.22 -24.36
C PHE A 259 17.25 -11.65 -23.17
N ILE A 260 18.59 -11.75 -23.17
CA ILE A 260 19.45 -11.22 -22.09
C ILE A 260 19.87 -9.76 -22.40
N GLY A 261 19.43 -9.18 -23.53
CA GLY A 261 19.79 -7.82 -23.93
C GLY A 261 21.19 -7.72 -24.60
N LEU A 262 21.77 -8.84 -25.02
CA LEU A 262 23.01 -8.86 -25.80
C LEU A 262 22.70 -8.77 -27.29
N GLU A 263 23.55 -8.07 -28.03
CA GLU A 263 23.46 -8.01 -29.49
C GLU A 263 23.63 -9.39 -30.13
N ALA A 264 22.94 -9.62 -31.26
CA ALA A 264 23.09 -10.84 -32.03
C ALA A 264 24.55 -11.02 -32.48
N SER A 265 25.02 -12.27 -32.46
CA SER A 265 26.34 -12.62 -32.98
C SER A 265 26.29 -12.78 -34.50
N GLU A 266 27.36 -12.36 -35.22
CA GLU A 266 27.51 -12.54 -36.63
C GLU A 266 27.85 -14.00 -37.02
N ASP A 267 28.04 -14.90 -36.06
CA ASP A 267 28.32 -16.33 -36.31
C ASP A 267 27.06 -17.04 -36.78
N PRO A 268 27.04 -17.61 -38.02
CA PRO A 268 25.89 -18.32 -38.56
C PRO A 268 25.40 -19.49 -37.68
N ASN A 269 26.29 -20.11 -36.91
CA ASN A 269 25.93 -21.20 -35.98
C ASN A 269 25.02 -20.76 -34.83
N MET A 270 24.97 -19.45 -34.53
CA MET A 270 24.12 -18.91 -33.49
C MET A 270 22.65 -18.81 -33.91
N ASP A 271 22.35 -18.92 -35.19
CA ASP A 271 20.97 -18.92 -35.71
C ASP A 271 20.43 -20.34 -35.93
N MET A 272 21.25 -21.35 -35.67
CA MET A 272 20.82 -22.74 -35.76
C MET A 272 20.18 -23.25 -34.47
N PHE A 273 19.14 -24.06 -34.63
CA PHE A 273 18.57 -24.82 -33.50
C PHE A 273 19.50 -25.99 -33.16
N THR A 274 19.85 -26.09 -31.89
CA THR A 274 20.72 -27.16 -31.38
C THR A 274 19.99 -27.96 -30.29
N VAL A 275 20.18 -29.29 -30.27
CA VAL A 275 19.62 -30.20 -29.27
C VAL A 275 20.75 -30.80 -28.46
N LYS A 276 20.54 -31.03 -27.17
CA LYS A 276 21.57 -31.31 -26.15
C LYS A 276 22.30 -32.64 -26.33
N ASP A 277 21.71 -33.67 -26.98
CA ASP A 277 22.25 -35.05 -26.91
C ASP A 277 23.58 -35.25 -27.63
N ASP A 278 23.98 -34.35 -28.56
CA ASP A 278 25.32 -34.41 -29.20
C ASP A 278 25.79 -33.06 -29.79
N ILE A 279 25.19 -31.90 -29.38
CA ILE A 279 25.45 -30.58 -29.96
C ILE A 279 25.30 -30.65 -31.51
N MET A 280 24.26 -31.31 -31.97
CA MET A 280 23.94 -31.42 -33.37
C MET A 280 22.97 -30.35 -33.80
N SER A 281 23.09 -29.89 -35.07
CA SER A 281 22.00 -29.11 -35.67
C SER A 281 20.78 -30.03 -35.83
N LEU A 282 19.58 -29.43 -35.89
CA LEU A 282 18.34 -30.21 -36.11
C LEU A 282 18.38 -30.97 -37.46
N GLU A 283 19.11 -30.45 -38.45
CA GLU A 283 19.34 -31.08 -39.75
C GLU A 283 20.21 -32.33 -39.60
N ASP A 284 21.27 -32.28 -38.77
CA ASP A 284 22.15 -33.41 -38.51
C ASP A 284 21.47 -34.49 -37.67
N ALA A 285 20.56 -34.10 -36.78
CA ALA A 285 19.78 -35.05 -35.97
C ALA A 285 18.73 -35.82 -36.78
N LEU A 286 18.35 -35.33 -37.94
CA LEU A 286 17.42 -35.99 -38.86
C LEU A 286 18.14 -36.90 -39.86
N LEU A 287 19.48 -36.86 -39.95
CA LEU A 287 20.25 -37.74 -40.81
C LEU A 287 20.32 -39.16 -40.23
N PRO A 288 20.24 -40.19 -41.05
CA PRO A 288 20.43 -41.58 -40.55
C PRO A 288 21.82 -41.74 -39.94
N LYS A 289 21.91 -42.35 -38.77
CA LYS A 289 23.12 -42.51 -37.94
C LYS A 289 24.33 -43.12 -38.67
N ASP A 290 24.14 -43.69 -39.84
CA ASP A 290 25.18 -44.34 -40.63
C ASP A 290 26.04 -43.35 -41.47
N GLU A 291 25.66 -42.08 -41.54
CA GLU A 291 26.40 -41.03 -42.27
C GLU A 291 27.26 -40.13 -41.38
N LEU A 292 27.20 -40.27 -40.08
CA LEU A 292 27.90 -39.45 -39.07
C LEU A 292 29.32 -39.94 -38.70
N THR A 293 29.82 -40.98 -39.37
CA THR A 293 31.18 -41.50 -39.20
C THR A 293 32.02 -41.33 -40.46
N LEU A 294 32.38 -40.09 -40.73
CA LEU A 294 33.52 -39.75 -41.64
C LEU A 294 34.27 -38.54 -41.09
#